data_82059481e6049974dda3f50055faae27
#
_entry.id   82059481e6049974dda3f50055faae27
#
_cell.length_a   1.000
_cell.length_b   1.000
_cell.length_c   1.000
_cell.angle_alpha   90.00
_cell.angle_beta   90.00
_cell.angle_gamma   90.00
#
_symmetry.space_group_name_H-M   'P 1'
#
loop_
_entity.id
_entity.type
_entity.pdbx_description
1 polymer ?
#
loop_
_entity_poly.entity_id
_entity_poly.type
_entity_poly.pdbx_seq_one_letter_code
_entity_poly.pdbx_strand_id
1 'polypeptide(L)'
;MRYLVLSDIHANLTALEAVIEDAANVHYDAVISLGDVVGYGNRPEECVQLLKELRPVVMLLGNHDALLLEQSGRPERAGGGNGIVEQVIRRHRSLLSDDSLQFMRRFQPGFAGGNWQAVHGALREPWEYIDTLAAAQANAPWLSRDVCLFGHTHVPTVYASMKVDGEDMWRTVPLRSERCGYRIAPRVRAFFNPGSVGQPRDGSPLASYGIFDNDQRTVEIRRVPWDVAAVQQLMEREGYPEVLIDRLEHGY
;
A
#
# COMPACT_ATOMS: atom_id res chain seq x y z
N MET A 1 -15.09 -2.27 -14.38
CA MET A 1 -14.81 -2.98 -13.11
C MET A 1 -14.12 -2.03 -12.16
N ARG A 2 -14.63 -1.94 -10.95
CA ARG A 2 -14.22 -0.97 -9.93
C ARG A 2 -13.61 -1.69 -8.75
N TYR A 3 -12.42 -1.29 -8.34
CA TYR A 3 -11.63 -1.98 -7.33
C TYR A 3 -11.46 -1.15 -6.07
N LEU A 4 -11.64 -1.78 -4.90
CA LEU A 4 -11.11 -1.30 -3.63
C LEU A 4 -9.62 -1.65 -3.59
N VAL A 5 -8.74 -0.65 -3.42
CA VAL A 5 -7.28 -0.82 -3.43
C VAL A 5 -6.73 -0.52 -2.05
N LEU A 6 -6.24 -1.55 -1.39
CA LEU A 6 -5.59 -1.50 -0.07
C LEU A 6 -4.07 -1.63 -0.24
N SER A 7 -3.31 -0.86 0.51
CA SER A 7 -1.85 -0.92 0.53
C SER A 7 -1.30 -0.63 1.92
N ASP A 8 -0.17 -1.25 2.25
CA ASP A 8 0.61 -0.88 3.44
C ASP A 8 -0.25 -0.88 4.72
N ILE A 9 -0.90 -2.03 4.98
CA ILE A 9 -1.82 -2.27 6.12
C ILE A 9 -1.02 -2.29 7.43
N HIS A 10 0.20 -2.86 7.40
CA HIS A 10 1.15 -2.84 8.49
C HIS A 10 0.58 -3.25 9.84
N ALA A 11 -0.17 -4.36 9.87
CA ALA A 11 -0.72 -4.94 11.09
C ALA A 11 -1.51 -3.93 11.96
N ASN A 12 -2.09 -2.90 11.35
CA ASN A 12 -2.94 -1.90 12.01
C ASN A 12 -4.42 -2.27 11.78
N LEU A 13 -4.93 -3.14 12.65
CA LEU A 13 -6.30 -3.64 12.52
C LEU A 13 -7.33 -2.51 12.63
N THR A 14 -7.16 -1.60 13.59
CA THR A 14 -8.12 -0.51 13.82
C THR A 14 -8.26 0.41 12.59
N ALA A 15 -7.14 0.70 11.92
CA ALA A 15 -7.15 1.47 10.68
C ALA A 15 -7.80 0.67 9.53
N LEU A 16 -7.51 -0.63 9.43
CA LEU A 16 -8.09 -1.50 8.41
C LEU A 16 -9.62 -1.63 8.59
N GLU A 17 -10.10 -1.82 9.82
CA GLU A 17 -11.53 -1.89 10.13
C GLU A 17 -12.25 -0.58 9.76
N ALA A 18 -11.67 0.58 10.12
CA ALA A 18 -12.20 1.88 9.75
C ALA A 18 -12.30 2.06 8.22
N VAL A 19 -11.29 1.62 7.48
CA VAL A 19 -11.30 1.65 6.01
C VAL A 19 -12.40 0.74 5.45
N ILE A 20 -12.59 -0.46 5.98
CA ILE A 20 -13.62 -1.40 5.54
C ILE A 20 -15.02 -0.84 5.82
N GLU A 21 -15.23 -0.21 6.98
CA GLU A 21 -16.48 0.43 7.34
C GLU A 21 -16.84 1.59 6.38
N ASP A 22 -15.89 2.47 6.06
CA ASP A 22 -16.12 3.54 5.06
C ASP A 22 -16.36 2.95 3.66
N ALA A 23 -15.58 1.94 3.27
CA ALA A 23 -15.67 1.29 1.98
C ALA A 23 -17.00 0.55 1.77
N ALA A 24 -17.69 0.13 2.84
CA ALA A 24 -19.02 -0.46 2.76
C ALA A 24 -20.06 0.50 2.15
N ASN A 25 -19.80 1.80 2.22
CA ASN A 25 -20.65 2.84 1.61
C ASN A 25 -20.22 3.22 0.18
N VAL A 26 -19.25 2.50 -0.38
CA VAL A 26 -18.71 2.75 -1.73
C VAL A 26 -18.90 1.51 -2.58
N HIS A 27 -19.47 1.69 -3.77
CA HIS A 27 -19.58 0.56 -4.69
C HIS A 27 -18.21 0.16 -5.24
N TYR A 28 -17.84 -1.11 -5.09
CA TYR A 28 -16.70 -1.76 -5.77
C TYR A 28 -17.04 -3.22 -6.08
N ASP A 29 -16.39 -3.77 -7.11
CA ASP A 29 -16.66 -5.12 -7.59
C ASP A 29 -15.68 -6.14 -6.99
N ALA A 30 -14.46 -5.71 -6.65
CA ALA A 30 -13.38 -6.58 -6.15
C ALA A 30 -12.36 -5.80 -5.32
N VAL A 31 -11.53 -6.53 -4.58
CA VAL A 31 -10.47 -5.99 -3.72
C VAL A 31 -9.09 -6.31 -4.30
N ILE A 32 -8.18 -5.34 -4.24
CA ILE A 32 -6.74 -5.49 -4.53
C ILE A 32 -5.97 -5.15 -3.27
N SER A 33 -5.01 -6.01 -2.89
CA SER A 33 -4.00 -5.71 -1.88
C SER A 33 -2.64 -5.52 -2.56
N LEU A 34 -2.03 -4.35 -2.35
CA LEU A 34 -0.74 -4.03 -2.93
C LEU A 34 0.46 -4.47 -2.07
N GLY A 35 0.22 -5.18 -0.98
CA GLY A 35 1.28 -5.72 -0.11
C GLY A 35 1.49 -4.95 1.19
N ASP A 36 2.49 -5.39 1.94
CA ASP A 36 2.82 -4.93 3.29
C ASP A 36 1.63 -5.03 4.25
N VAL A 37 1.11 -6.25 4.37
CA VAL A 37 0.04 -6.56 5.33
C VAL A 37 0.58 -6.57 6.75
N VAL A 38 1.83 -7.01 6.93
CA VAL A 38 2.52 -7.09 8.21
C VAL A 38 3.58 -5.97 8.38
N GLY A 39 4.25 -5.94 9.51
CA GLY A 39 5.23 -4.91 9.86
C GLY A 39 4.62 -3.78 10.68
N TYR A 40 5.43 -3.11 11.49
CA TYR A 40 5.16 -1.93 12.32
C TYR A 40 4.09 -2.08 13.40
N GLY A 41 2.82 -2.33 13.04
CA GLY A 41 1.68 -2.40 13.97
C GLY A 41 1.65 -3.67 14.84
N ASN A 42 0.56 -3.91 15.53
CA ASN A 42 0.55 -4.92 16.59
C ASN A 42 -0.52 -6.03 16.44
N ARG A 43 -1.26 -6.05 15.33
CA ARG A 43 -2.33 -7.03 15.05
C ARG A 43 -2.12 -7.75 13.72
N PRO A 44 -0.98 -8.48 13.52
CA PRO A 44 -0.69 -9.12 12.24
C PRO A 44 -1.67 -10.24 11.89
N GLU A 45 -2.04 -11.09 12.85
CA GLU A 45 -2.93 -12.22 12.60
C GLU A 45 -4.31 -11.74 12.17
N GLU A 46 -4.88 -10.81 12.93
CA GLU A 46 -6.21 -10.28 12.68
C GLU A 46 -6.28 -9.55 11.33
N CYS A 47 -5.24 -8.79 10.97
CA CYS A 47 -5.15 -8.12 9.66
C CYS A 47 -5.08 -9.12 8.50
N VAL A 48 -4.31 -10.21 8.64
CA VAL A 48 -4.22 -11.24 7.61
C VAL A 48 -5.56 -11.99 7.47
N GLN A 49 -6.22 -12.33 8.59
CA GLN A 49 -7.52 -12.99 8.56
C GLN A 49 -8.60 -12.10 7.93
N LEU A 50 -8.65 -10.82 8.31
CA LEU A 50 -9.60 -9.88 7.74
C LEU A 50 -9.37 -9.66 6.23
N LEU A 51 -8.10 -9.55 5.79
CA LEU A 51 -7.77 -9.49 4.37
C LEU A 51 -8.21 -10.77 3.63
N LYS A 52 -8.04 -11.95 4.26
CA LYS A 52 -8.47 -13.22 3.69
C LYS A 52 -9.98 -13.29 3.51
N GLU A 53 -10.75 -12.75 4.46
CA GLU A 53 -12.22 -12.65 4.40
C GLU A 53 -12.68 -11.73 3.25
N LEU A 54 -11.94 -10.67 2.95
CA LEU A 54 -12.21 -9.76 1.83
C LEU A 54 -12.02 -10.41 0.45
N ARG A 55 -11.36 -11.56 0.37
CA ARG A 55 -11.11 -12.34 -0.86
C ARG A 55 -10.50 -11.50 -1.99
N PRO A 56 -9.35 -10.86 -1.80
CA PRO A 56 -8.75 -10.03 -2.84
C PRO A 56 -8.50 -10.84 -4.11
N VAL A 57 -8.77 -10.24 -5.27
CA VAL A 57 -8.50 -10.85 -6.58
C VAL A 57 -7.03 -10.71 -6.97
N VAL A 58 -6.32 -9.75 -6.40
CA VAL A 58 -4.87 -9.55 -6.50
C VAL A 58 -4.31 -9.34 -5.10
N MET A 59 -3.26 -10.09 -4.77
CA MET A 59 -2.52 -9.99 -3.51
C MET A 59 -1.04 -9.89 -3.85
N LEU A 60 -0.46 -8.72 -3.64
CA LEU A 60 0.96 -8.52 -3.89
C LEU A 60 1.79 -8.76 -2.64
N LEU A 61 3.03 -9.19 -2.87
CA LEU A 61 4.04 -9.37 -1.83
C LEU A 61 4.73 -8.03 -1.59
N GLY A 62 4.59 -7.48 -0.36
CA GLY A 62 5.37 -6.34 0.07
C GLY A 62 6.73 -6.75 0.64
N ASN A 63 7.61 -5.78 0.89
CA ASN A 63 8.94 -6.07 1.41
C ASN A 63 8.90 -6.59 2.86
N HIS A 64 7.96 -6.14 3.70
CA HIS A 64 7.75 -6.68 5.04
C HIS A 64 7.17 -8.10 5.00
N ASP A 65 6.24 -8.37 4.07
CA ASP A 65 5.69 -9.70 3.86
C ASP A 65 6.78 -10.67 3.39
N ALA A 66 7.64 -10.23 2.46
CA ALA A 66 8.76 -11.01 1.95
C ALA A 66 9.80 -11.32 3.04
N LEU A 67 10.11 -10.34 3.89
CA LEU A 67 11.01 -10.51 5.01
C LEU A 67 10.45 -11.51 6.04
N LEU A 68 9.16 -11.43 6.34
CA LEU A 68 8.48 -12.36 7.25
C LEU A 68 8.48 -13.79 6.71
N LEU A 69 8.27 -13.96 5.42
CA LEU A 69 8.26 -15.28 4.77
C LEU A 69 9.66 -15.80 4.41
N GLU A 70 10.74 -15.03 4.72
CA GLU A 70 12.12 -15.35 4.37
C GLU A 70 12.35 -15.53 2.85
N GLN A 71 11.50 -14.88 2.04
CA GLN A 71 11.60 -14.94 0.58
C GLN A 71 12.55 -13.90 -0.03
N SER A 72 13.01 -12.94 0.78
CA SER A 72 13.95 -11.93 0.33
C SER A 72 15.38 -12.40 0.56
N GLY A 73 16.13 -12.62 -0.51
CA GLY A 73 17.54 -12.99 -0.45
C GLY A 73 18.47 -11.90 0.10
N ARG A 74 17.94 -10.76 0.60
CA ARG A 74 18.69 -9.67 1.25
C ARG A 74 17.75 -8.86 2.17
N PRO A 75 17.85 -9.06 3.49
CA PRO A 75 17.12 -8.24 4.45
C PRO A 75 17.66 -6.80 4.58
N GLU A 76 18.80 -6.46 3.95
CA GLU A 76 19.56 -5.23 4.22
C GLU A 76 18.96 -3.93 3.69
N ARG A 77 17.83 -3.95 2.97
CA ARG A 77 17.20 -2.74 2.42
C ARG A 77 15.72 -2.57 2.73
N ALA A 78 15.16 -3.38 3.59
CA ALA A 78 13.79 -3.19 4.08
C ALA A 78 13.75 -2.14 5.21
N GLY A 79 13.92 -0.86 4.86
CA GLY A 79 13.81 0.26 5.79
C GLY A 79 15.03 0.42 6.71
N GLY A 80 15.93 1.32 6.35
CA GLY A 80 17.10 1.67 7.17
C GLY A 80 16.70 2.14 8.57
N GLY A 81 16.95 1.30 9.56
CA GLY A 81 16.72 1.64 10.97
C GLY A 81 17.05 0.48 11.88
N ASN A 82 18.17 0.54 12.53
CA ASN A 82 18.55 -0.07 13.82
C ASN A 82 17.97 -1.45 14.20
N GLY A 83 17.61 -2.33 13.25
CA GLY A 83 17.04 -3.66 13.56
C GLY A 83 15.59 -3.65 14.08
N ILE A 84 14.93 -2.49 14.11
CA ILE A 84 13.54 -2.36 14.61
C ILE A 84 12.55 -3.14 13.73
N VAL A 85 12.72 -3.05 12.42
CA VAL A 85 11.86 -3.77 11.46
C VAL A 85 12.00 -5.27 11.66
N GLU A 86 13.23 -5.77 11.72
CA GLU A 86 13.50 -7.20 11.93
C GLU A 86 12.97 -7.70 13.29
N GLN A 87 13.04 -6.87 14.33
CA GLN A 87 12.48 -7.19 15.64
C GLN A 87 10.96 -7.37 15.57
N VAL A 88 10.26 -6.42 14.91
CA VAL A 88 8.81 -6.49 14.73
C VAL A 88 8.43 -7.69 13.86
N ILE A 89 9.13 -7.91 12.76
CA ILE A 89 8.87 -9.05 11.86
C ILE A 89 9.06 -10.39 12.57
N ARG A 90 10.11 -10.56 13.40
CA ARG A 90 10.27 -11.78 14.22
C ARG A 90 9.11 -11.96 15.20
N ARG A 91 8.64 -10.87 15.83
CA ARG A 91 7.47 -10.91 16.70
C ARG A 91 6.21 -11.32 15.91
N HIS A 92 5.95 -10.70 14.76
CA HIS A 92 4.82 -11.06 13.91
C HIS A 92 4.86 -12.52 13.47
N ARG A 93 6.05 -13.03 13.12
CA ARG A 93 6.21 -14.44 12.75
C ARG A 93 5.74 -15.39 13.86
N SER A 94 5.91 -15.02 15.14
CA SER A 94 5.46 -15.82 16.29
C SER A 94 3.97 -15.67 16.60
N LEU A 95 3.31 -14.63 16.09
CA LEU A 95 1.88 -14.34 16.29
C LEU A 95 1.00 -14.93 15.20
N LEU A 96 1.56 -15.17 14.01
CA LEU A 96 0.81 -15.67 12.86
C LEU A 96 0.59 -17.18 12.94
N SER A 97 -0.63 -17.61 12.68
CA SER A 97 -0.99 -19.01 12.50
C SER A 97 -0.41 -19.60 11.22
N ASP A 98 -0.31 -20.93 11.15
CA ASP A 98 0.12 -21.63 9.93
C ASP A 98 -0.84 -21.36 8.75
N ASP A 99 -2.12 -21.20 9.00
CA ASP A 99 -3.13 -20.86 8.00
C ASP A 99 -2.88 -19.47 7.40
N SER A 100 -2.60 -18.46 8.25
CA SER A 100 -2.23 -17.12 7.81
C SER A 100 -0.93 -17.12 7.00
N LEU A 101 0.08 -17.87 7.44
CA LEU A 101 1.34 -18.00 6.71
C LEU A 101 1.15 -18.69 5.34
N GLN A 102 0.29 -19.70 5.27
CA GLN A 102 -0.04 -20.36 3.99
C GLN A 102 -0.80 -19.41 3.05
N PHE A 103 -1.69 -18.58 3.58
CA PHE A 103 -2.37 -17.56 2.80
C PHE A 103 -1.38 -16.53 2.24
N MET A 104 -0.47 -16.00 3.07
CA MET A 104 0.53 -15.02 2.64
C MET A 104 1.53 -15.58 1.61
N ARG A 105 1.86 -16.88 1.64
CA ARG A 105 2.71 -17.51 0.61
C ARG A 105 2.12 -17.50 -0.80
N ARG A 106 0.85 -17.16 -0.96
CA ARG A 106 0.18 -16.99 -2.25
C ARG A 106 0.33 -15.59 -2.82
N PHE A 107 0.92 -14.67 -2.06
CA PHE A 107 1.16 -13.30 -2.51
C PHE A 107 2.16 -13.30 -3.67
N GLN A 108 1.92 -12.44 -4.65
CA GLN A 108 2.66 -12.42 -5.91
C GLN A 108 3.58 -11.20 -5.96
N PRO A 109 4.74 -11.27 -6.64
CA PRO A 109 5.66 -10.15 -6.77
C PRO A 109 5.10 -9.00 -7.62
N GLY A 110 4.10 -9.28 -8.45
CA GLY A 110 3.45 -8.31 -9.31
C GLY A 110 2.25 -8.91 -10.02
N PHE A 111 1.45 -8.07 -10.64
CA PHE A 111 0.29 -8.44 -11.44
C PHE A 111 0.28 -7.64 -12.75
N ALA A 112 -0.11 -8.29 -13.86
CA ALA A 112 -0.42 -7.61 -15.12
C ALA A 112 -1.60 -8.31 -15.79
N GLY A 113 -2.65 -7.55 -16.06
CA GLY A 113 -3.86 -8.06 -16.70
C GLY A 113 -4.70 -6.94 -17.30
N GLY A 114 -5.38 -7.21 -18.43
CA GLY A 114 -6.14 -6.18 -19.12
C GLY A 114 -5.27 -4.98 -19.51
N ASN A 115 -5.68 -3.79 -19.09
CA ASN A 115 -5.00 -2.51 -19.37
C ASN A 115 -4.29 -1.91 -18.13
N TRP A 116 -4.16 -2.65 -17.04
CA TRP A 116 -3.46 -2.22 -15.84
C TRP A 116 -2.50 -3.29 -15.30
N GLN A 117 -1.56 -2.86 -14.50
CA GLN A 117 -0.60 -3.70 -13.78
C GLN A 117 -0.43 -3.18 -12.37
N ALA A 118 0.17 -3.99 -11.49
CA ALA A 118 0.45 -3.59 -10.13
C ALA A 118 1.74 -4.22 -9.61
N VAL A 119 2.45 -3.48 -8.78
CA VAL A 119 3.62 -3.91 -8.02
C VAL A 119 3.53 -3.32 -6.62
N HIS A 120 4.27 -3.87 -5.64
CA HIS A 120 4.32 -3.22 -4.33
C HIS A 120 5.15 -1.94 -4.39
N GLY A 121 6.42 -2.01 -4.73
CA GLY A 121 7.33 -0.87 -4.82
C GLY A 121 7.43 -0.33 -6.24
N ALA A 122 8.35 -0.86 -7.05
CA ALA A 122 8.59 -0.36 -8.40
C ALA A 122 8.74 -1.47 -9.43
N LEU A 123 8.62 -1.09 -10.71
CA LEU A 123 8.71 -2.02 -11.84
C LEU A 123 10.14 -2.40 -12.16
N ARG A 124 11.08 -1.47 -11.97
CA ARG A 124 12.49 -1.63 -12.29
C ARG A 124 13.21 -2.47 -11.22
N GLU A 125 12.98 -2.12 -9.97
CA GLU A 125 13.56 -2.79 -8.79
C GLU A 125 12.46 -2.97 -7.74
N PRO A 126 12.18 -4.18 -7.25
CA PRO A 126 10.98 -4.49 -6.45
C PRO A 126 10.75 -3.59 -5.23
N TRP A 127 11.84 -3.15 -4.57
CA TRP A 127 11.77 -2.35 -3.34
C TRP A 127 12.27 -0.91 -3.51
N GLU A 128 12.32 -0.43 -4.75
CA GLU A 128 12.61 0.98 -5.04
C GLU A 128 11.39 1.85 -4.69
N TYR A 129 11.66 3.03 -4.14
CA TYR A 129 10.61 4.03 -3.88
C TYR A 129 10.32 4.84 -5.14
N ILE A 130 9.05 4.88 -5.55
CA ILE A 130 8.58 5.85 -6.55
C ILE A 130 8.01 7.06 -5.79
N ASP A 131 8.87 7.84 -5.17
CA ASP A 131 8.55 9.00 -4.33
C ASP A 131 8.75 10.35 -5.04
N THR A 132 9.39 10.33 -6.20
CA THR A 132 9.69 11.51 -7.01
C THR A 132 9.22 11.32 -8.46
N LEU A 133 9.03 12.45 -9.16
CA LEU A 133 8.76 12.44 -10.60
C LEU A 133 9.88 11.75 -11.39
N ALA A 134 11.12 11.95 -10.98
CA ALA A 134 12.29 11.32 -11.62
C ALA A 134 12.26 9.79 -11.47
N ALA A 135 11.90 9.28 -10.28
CA ALA A 135 11.75 7.84 -10.06
C ALA A 135 10.60 7.26 -10.91
N ALA A 136 9.46 7.96 -11.02
CA ALA A 136 8.37 7.55 -11.89
C ALA A 136 8.78 7.51 -13.37
N GLN A 137 9.50 8.52 -13.84
CA GLN A 137 10.04 8.56 -15.19
C GLN A 137 11.05 7.42 -15.47
N ALA A 138 11.90 7.12 -14.50
CA ALA A 138 12.86 6.01 -14.59
C ALA A 138 12.17 4.63 -14.66
N ASN A 139 10.98 4.49 -14.08
CA ASN A 139 10.16 3.29 -14.11
C ASN A 139 9.25 3.20 -15.35
N ALA A 140 9.02 4.30 -16.07
CA ALA A 140 8.12 4.37 -17.22
C ALA A 140 8.46 3.39 -18.38
N PRO A 141 9.73 3.05 -18.68
CA PRO A 141 10.07 2.06 -19.70
C PRO A 141 9.55 0.64 -19.40
N TRP A 142 9.33 0.31 -18.12
CA TRP A 142 8.79 -0.99 -17.67
C TRP A 142 7.26 -1.06 -17.63
N LEU A 143 6.56 0.05 -17.91
CA LEU A 143 5.11 0.03 -18.04
C LEU A 143 4.69 -0.79 -19.27
N SER A 144 4.17 -1.98 -19.03
CA SER A 144 3.57 -2.85 -20.03
C SER A 144 2.07 -2.59 -20.22
N ARG A 145 1.48 -1.77 -19.34
CA ARG A 145 0.07 -1.36 -19.34
C ARG A 145 -0.05 0.14 -19.12
N ASP A 146 -1.24 0.70 -19.39
CA ASP A 146 -1.49 2.13 -19.25
C ASP A 146 -1.43 2.61 -17.79
N VAL A 147 -1.87 1.78 -16.85
CA VAL A 147 -1.94 2.12 -15.43
C VAL A 147 -1.14 1.13 -14.62
N CYS A 148 -0.30 1.64 -13.72
CA CYS A 148 0.38 0.85 -12.70
C CYS A 148 -0.08 1.31 -11.31
N LEU A 149 -0.64 0.38 -10.53
CA LEU A 149 -0.92 0.59 -9.12
C LEU A 149 0.32 0.21 -8.32
N PHE A 150 0.69 1.01 -7.31
CA PHE A 150 1.84 0.74 -6.45
C PHE A 150 1.63 1.27 -5.03
N GLY A 151 2.35 0.76 -4.05
CA GLY A 151 2.32 1.13 -2.62
C GLY A 151 3.66 1.65 -2.12
N HIS A 152 4.14 1.08 -1.01
CA HIS A 152 5.49 1.20 -0.44
C HIS A 152 5.91 2.59 0.05
N THR A 153 5.56 3.67 -0.65
CA THR A 153 5.89 5.04 -0.22
C THR A 153 4.98 5.57 0.88
N HIS A 154 3.79 4.98 1.04
CA HIS A 154 2.71 5.40 1.94
C HIS A 154 2.17 6.82 1.66
N VAL A 155 2.45 7.39 0.49
CA VAL A 155 2.06 8.75 0.11
C VAL A 155 1.11 8.70 -1.09
N PRO A 156 -0.16 9.11 -0.92
CA PRO A 156 -1.11 9.10 -2.04
C PRO A 156 -0.68 10.04 -3.15
N THR A 157 -0.54 9.50 -4.35
CA THR A 157 -0.08 10.30 -5.50
C THR A 157 -0.45 9.66 -6.84
N VAL A 158 -0.49 10.49 -7.88
CA VAL A 158 -0.50 10.05 -9.28
C VAL A 158 0.68 10.68 -10.01
N TYR A 159 1.43 9.85 -10.71
CA TYR A 159 2.35 10.33 -11.76
C TYR A 159 1.73 10.01 -13.10
N ALA A 160 1.49 11.02 -13.94
CA ALA A 160 0.81 10.85 -15.22
C ALA A 160 1.62 11.42 -16.37
N SER A 161 1.72 10.66 -17.47
CA SER A 161 2.33 11.13 -18.71
C SER A 161 1.26 11.73 -19.61
N MET A 162 1.67 12.69 -20.44
CA MET A 162 0.90 13.18 -21.58
C MET A 162 1.85 13.38 -22.76
N LYS A 163 1.35 13.16 -23.97
CA LYS A 163 2.11 13.46 -25.19
C LYS A 163 2.05 14.96 -25.47
N VAL A 164 3.22 15.60 -25.56
CA VAL A 164 3.39 16.98 -26.00
C VAL A 164 4.43 16.96 -27.11
N ASP A 165 4.07 17.38 -28.32
CA ASP A 165 4.95 17.39 -29.49
C ASP A 165 5.64 16.04 -29.80
N GLY A 166 4.95 14.93 -29.46
CA GLY A 166 5.42 13.56 -29.64
C GLY A 166 6.23 12.98 -28.50
N GLU A 167 6.63 13.79 -27.53
CA GLU A 167 7.37 13.37 -26.33
C GLU A 167 6.47 13.11 -25.13
N ASP A 168 6.84 12.17 -24.27
CA ASP A 168 6.14 11.89 -23.01
C ASP A 168 6.55 12.90 -21.93
N MET A 169 5.65 13.83 -21.64
CA MET A 169 5.78 14.75 -20.51
C MET A 169 5.09 14.17 -19.28
N TRP A 170 5.83 14.04 -18.19
CA TRP A 170 5.32 13.52 -16.92
C TRP A 170 5.06 14.64 -15.91
N ARG A 171 4.03 14.45 -15.09
CA ARG A 171 3.71 15.36 -13.99
C ARG A 171 3.30 14.58 -12.74
N THR A 172 3.53 15.18 -11.59
CA THR A 172 2.98 14.73 -10.29
C THR A 172 1.63 15.37 -10.06
N VAL A 173 0.65 14.57 -9.64
CA VAL A 173 -0.65 15.01 -9.15
C VAL A 173 -0.77 14.55 -7.70
N PRO A 174 -0.47 15.41 -6.72
CA PRO A 174 -0.58 15.06 -5.31
C PRO A 174 -2.04 14.92 -4.91
N LEU A 175 -2.37 13.86 -4.20
CA LEU A 175 -3.72 13.58 -3.72
C LEU A 175 -3.79 13.91 -2.21
N ARG A 176 -4.02 15.18 -1.86
CA ARG A 176 -3.88 15.68 -0.48
C ARG A 176 -5.18 15.83 0.31
N SER A 177 -6.32 15.92 -0.36
CA SER A 177 -7.61 16.07 0.30
C SER A 177 -8.09 14.73 0.84
N GLU A 178 -8.97 14.76 1.85
CA GLU A 178 -9.57 13.54 2.42
C GLU A 178 -10.31 12.70 1.35
N ARG A 179 -10.84 13.37 0.35
CA ARG A 179 -11.44 12.73 -0.82
C ARG A 179 -11.04 13.49 -2.06
N CYS A 180 -10.26 12.88 -2.92
CA CYS A 180 -9.87 13.47 -4.20
C CYS A 180 -9.51 12.38 -5.19
N GLY A 181 -9.66 12.69 -6.48
CA GLY A 181 -9.41 11.73 -7.55
C GLY A 181 -8.80 12.36 -8.78
N TYR A 182 -8.38 11.50 -9.69
CA TYR A 182 -7.81 11.88 -10.96
C TYR A 182 -8.40 11.01 -12.09
N ARG A 183 -8.82 11.67 -13.17
CA ARG A 183 -9.24 10.97 -14.39
C ARG A 183 -8.06 10.82 -15.32
N ILE A 184 -7.69 9.57 -15.61
CA ILE A 184 -6.61 9.22 -16.53
C ILE A 184 -7.17 9.32 -17.96
N ALA A 185 -6.79 10.36 -18.68
CA ALA A 185 -7.26 10.57 -20.07
C ALA A 185 -6.84 9.42 -20.99
N PRO A 186 -7.52 9.20 -22.12
CA PRO A 186 -7.09 8.23 -23.13
C PRO A 186 -5.64 8.48 -23.57
N ARG A 187 -4.86 7.41 -23.76
CA ARG A 187 -3.44 7.44 -24.14
C ARG A 187 -2.49 8.04 -23.10
N VAL A 188 -2.99 8.39 -21.89
CA VAL A 188 -2.16 8.75 -20.74
C VAL A 188 -1.73 7.46 -20.04
N ARG A 189 -0.43 7.35 -19.73
CA ARG A 189 0.10 6.32 -18.84
C ARG A 189 0.22 6.92 -17.43
N ALA A 190 -0.08 6.13 -16.41
CA ALA A 190 -0.08 6.62 -15.05
C ALA A 190 0.41 5.58 -14.05
N PHE A 191 1.09 6.07 -13.01
CA PHE A 191 1.29 5.36 -11.75
C PHE A 191 0.31 5.92 -10.72
N PHE A 192 -0.31 5.08 -9.92
CA PHE A 192 -1.22 5.46 -8.84
C PHE A 192 -0.85 4.77 -7.55
N ASN A 193 -0.60 5.56 -6.51
CA ASN A 193 -0.43 5.11 -5.13
C ASN A 193 -1.63 5.55 -4.30
N PRO A 194 -2.34 4.62 -3.61
CA PRO A 194 -3.50 4.96 -2.78
C PRO A 194 -3.11 5.51 -1.40
N GLY A 195 -1.82 5.55 -1.06
CA GLY A 195 -1.34 5.79 0.29
C GLY A 195 -1.30 4.52 1.13
N SER A 196 -1.26 4.66 2.44
CA SER A 196 -1.20 3.56 3.40
C SER A 196 -2.45 3.50 4.26
N VAL A 197 -2.95 2.28 4.49
CA VAL A 197 -4.00 2.03 5.47
C VAL A 197 -3.45 2.19 6.88
N GLY A 198 -2.34 1.55 7.19
CA GLY A 198 -1.87 1.38 8.57
C GLY A 198 -0.83 2.38 9.04
N GLN A 199 -0.08 3.00 8.12
CA GLN A 199 1.01 3.92 8.47
C GLN A 199 1.22 5.00 7.41
N PRO A 200 0.32 5.96 7.26
CA PRO A 200 0.49 7.11 6.34
C PRO A 200 1.79 7.88 6.60
N ARG A 201 2.40 8.43 5.52
CA ARG A 201 3.68 9.19 5.58
C ARG A 201 3.62 10.53 4.84
N ASP A 202 2.46 11.13 4.81
CA ASP A 202 2.22 12.40 4.10
C ASP A 202 1.78 13.55 5.02
N GLY A 203 2.09 13.41 6.32
CA GLY A 203 1.76 14.40 7.35
C GLY A 203 0.30 14.32 7.84
N SER A 204 -0.42 13.24 7.49
CA SER A 204 -1.78 13.00 7.93
C SER A 204 -1.88 11.64 8.63
N PRO A 205 -2.46 11.55 9.84
CA PRO A 205 -2.69 10.28 10.52
C PRO A 205 -3.85 9.46 9.95
N LEU A 206 -4.63 10.02 9.03
CA LEU A 206 -5.82 9.37 8.48
C LEU A 206 -5.44 8.17 7.60
N ALA A 207 -6.07 7.03 7.85
CA ALA A 207 -5.90 5.84 7.02
C ALA A 207 -6.31 6.14 5.57
N SER A 208 -5.48 5.76 4.61
CA SER A 208 -5.72 6.05 3.19
C SER A 208 -5.94 4.78 2.39
N TYR A 209 -6.93 4.80 1.51
CA TYR A 209 -7.19 3.73 0.55
C TYR A 209 -7.63 4.28 -0.80
N GLY A 210 -7.59 3.43 -1.83
CA GLY A 210 -7.94 3.82 -3.20
C GLY A 210 -9.21 3.17 -3.72
N ILE A 211 -9.88 3.88 -4.64
CA ILE A 211 -10.86 3.31 -5.57
C ILE A 211 -10.29 3.46 -6.98
N PHE A 212 -10.10 2.36 -7.67
CA PHE A 212 -9.69 2.33 -9.08
C PHE A 212 -10.83 1.84 -9.96
N ASP A 213 -11.40 2.73 -10.76
CA ASP A 213 -12.37 2.36 -11.80
C ASP A 213 -11.66 2.20 -13.13
N ASN A 214 -11.45 0.95 -13.52
CA ASN A 214 -10.74 0.60 -14.74
C ASN A 214 -11.50 1.00 -16.01
N ASP A 215 -12.82 0.92 -16.00
CA ASP A 215 -13.65 1.21 -17.18
C ASP A 215 -13.75 2.72 -17.41
N GLN A 216 -13.91 3.48 -16.33
CA GLN A 216 -13.94 4.95 -16.37
C GLN A 216 -12.56 5.58 -16.39
N ARG A 217 -11.49 4.78 -16.17
CA ARG A 217 -10.09 5.23 -16.04
C ARG A 217 -9.97 6.32 -14.98
N THR A 218 -10.54 6.09 -13.81
CA THR A 218 -10.45 7.03 -12.68
C THR A 218 -9.81 6.35 -11.48
N VAL A 219 -9.03 7.14 -10.75
CA VAL A 219 -8.51 6.78 -9.43
C VAL A 219 -9.00 7.81 -8.42
N GLU A 220 -9.37 7.37 -7.24
CA GLU A 220 -9.82 8.21 -6.12
C GLU A 220 -9.12 7.72 -4.87
N ILE A 221 -8.68 8.62 -4.01
CA ILE A 221 -8.30 8.28 -2.63
C ILE A 221 -9.40 8.72 -1.67
N ARG A 222 -9.48 8.00 -0.57
CA ARG A 222 -10.31 8.33 0.57
C ARG A 222 -9.48 8.17 1.83
N ARG A 223 -9.63 9.11 2.75
CA ARG A 223 -8.95 9.11 4.04
C ARG A 223 -9.96 8.99 5.16
N VAL A 224 -9.67 8.13 6.10
CA VAL A 224 -10.61 7.75 7.16
C VAL A 224 -9.95 7.96 8.53
N PRO A 225 -10.61 8.64 9.46
CA PRO A 225 -10.14 8.69 10.83
C PRO A 225 -10.27 7.33 11.51
N TRP A 226 -9.35 7.03 12.40
CA TRP A 226 -9.33 5.82 13.23
C TRP A 226 -8.79 6.16 14.61
N ASP A 227 -8.95 5.30 15.60
CA ASP A 227 -8.54 5.56 16.97
C ASP A 227 -7.04 5.34 17.16
N VAL A 228 -6.26 6.37 16.79
CA VAL A 228 -4.80 6.39 16.93
C VAL A 228 -4.38 6.18 18.39
N ALA A 229 -5.04 6.89 19.32
CA ALA A 229 -4.67 6.86 20.73
C ALA A 229 -4.86 5.47 21.36
N ALA A 230 -5.93 4.76 21.00
CA ALA A 230 -6.16 3.39 21.47
C ALA A 230 -5.07 2.44 20.99
N VAL A 231 -4.65 2.55 19.72
CA VAL A 231 -3.57 1.73 19.15
C VAL A 231 -2.22 2.06 19.78
N GLN A 232 -1.90 3.35 19.98
CA GLN A 232 -0.67 3.77 20.66
C GLN A 232 -0.57 3.19 22.07
N GLN A 233 -1.62 3.33 22.90
CA GLN A 233 -1.67 2.77 24.26
C GLN A 233 -1.52 1.24 24.26
N LEU A 234 -2.07 0.57 23.26
CA LEU A 234 -1.96 -0.88 23.14
C LEU A 234 -0.53 -1.29 22.76
N MET A 235 0.09 -0.61 21.82
CA MET A 235 1.48 -0.85 21.41
C MET A 235 2.47 -0.57 22.55
N GLU A 236 2.25 0.48 23.35
CA GLU A 236 3.03 0.77 24.57
C GLU A 236 2.97 -0.38 25.58
N ARG A 237 1.75 -0.82 25.92
CA ARG A 237 1.53 -1.95 26.84
C ARG A 237 2.17 -3.23 26.36
N GLU A 238 2.25 -3.42 25.06
CA GLU A 238 2.86 -4.58 24.42
C GLU A 238 4.37 -4.43 24.21
N GLY A 239 4.97 -3.28 24.56
CA GLY A 239 6.41 -3.02 24.48
C GLY A 239 6.93 -2.84 23.06
N TYR A 240 6.14 -2.23 22.17
CA TYR A 240 6.61 -1.81 20.84
C TYR A 240 7.57 -0.61 20.97
N PRO A 241 8.52 -0.45 20.03
CA PRO A 241 9.42 0.70 20.00
C PRO A 241 8.66 2.03 19.90
N GLU A 242 9.03 3.01 20.75
CA GLU A 242 8.40 4.34 20.84
C GLU A 242 8.31 5.04 19.47
N VAL A 243 9.38 4.96 18.66
CA VAL A 243 9.40 5.54 17.31
C VAL A 243 8.29 5.01 16.37
N LEU A 244 7.79 3.80 16.59
CA LEU A 244 6.69 3.22 15.83
C LEU A 244 5.32 3.69 16.35
N ILE A 245 5.25 4.06 17.62
CA ILE A 245 4.06 4.55 18.30
C ILE A 245 3.84 6.02 17.93
N ASP A 246 4.87 6.84 18.09
CA ASP A 246 4.80 8.29 17.85
C ASP A 246 4.41 8.65 16.41
N ARG A 247 4.95 7.93 15.45
CA ARG A 247 4.69 8.21 14.03
C ARG A 247 3.23 8.05 13.61
N LEU A 248 2.43 7.27 14.35
CA LEU A 248 1.02 7.05 14.04
C LEU A 248 0.20 8.34 14.13
N GLU A 249 0.52 9.22 15.09
CA GLU A 249 -0.17 10.49 15.30
C GLU A 249 0.24 11.54 14.24
N HIS A 250 1.47 11.46 13.75
CA HIS A 250 2.04 12.52 12.90
C HIS A 250 1.99 12.19 11.41
N GLY A 251 1.80 10.94 11.03
CA GLY A 251 1.75 10.51 9.62
C GLY A 251 3.11 10.62 8.91
N TYR A 252 4.22 10.11 9.52
CA TYR A 252 5.57 10.08 8.92
C TYR A 252 6.33 8.80 9.19
#